data_e0e5502a23ae46ad5087fc88519bf2a3
#
_entry.id   e0e5502a23ae46ad5087fc88519bf2a3
#
_cell.length_a   1.000
_cell.length_b   1.000
_cell.length_c   1.000
_cell.angle_alpha   90.00
_cell.angle_beta   90.00
_cell.angle_gamma   90.00
#
_symmetry.space_group_name_H-M   'P 1'
#
loop_
_entity.id
_entity.type
_entity.pdbx_description
1 polymer ?
#
loop_
_entity_poly.entity_id
_entity_poly.type
_entity_poly.pdbx_seq_one_letter_code
_entity_poly.pdbx_strand_id
1 'polypeptide(L)'
;MSELRVEPERAGVPIARWSAVPDGAPYGVTARGIDLVIIRRGDDHTVLYGRCLHRGALLADGTIRGDNLLCGLHGWDYRIDSGVSAYDNREALQRFASWIEGEDLVVDAGELDRFAERHPQPYDRSTYQGAYHDGHLVPEEPHVAYIHELAAHGLERSGHHGPVGAMGVARAALPSWDDLQVLTAQLARLPLLDDEPVGTDTVIGPNAARPLHLDIPLFVSDMSFGALSEEAKVSLARGAELAGTGICSGEGGMLPDEQAHNSRYLYELASGRFGWDLEVVERVQAFHVKFGQGAKTGTGGHLPGAKVVGRIAEVRHLPEGTPAVSPSRFVDLDSPAAFAELFGQVRERSGGIPIGAKLSAQHIEADLDAALEIGCDYVILDGRGGGTGAAPLLFRDHISVPTIPALARARRHLDRLGRADVTLVVTGGLRHPADMVKALALGADAVALANAAIQAIGCVGMRACNTNNCPVGIATQQPHLRARLPVDEAAARLGRFLTATTELMCVLARACGHRHLRDFAADDLTTFDRDLHHLTGVAYAGVLP
;
A
#
# COMPACT_ATOMS: atom_id res chain seq x y z
N MET A 1 -14.53 55.35 -39.78
CA MET A 1 -14.66 55.68 -38.36
C MET A 1 -14.74 54.36 -37.61
N SER A 2 -13.61 53.94 -37.00
CA SER A 2 -13.53 52.70 -36.22
C SER A 2 -14.00 53.06 -34.81
N GLU A 3 -15.11 52.47 -34.38
CA GLU A 3 -15.56 52.56 -33.01
C GLU A 3 -14.55 51.84 -32.13
N LEU A 4 -13.83 52.59 -31.31
CA LEU A 4 -13.06 52.09 -30.18
C LEU A 4 -14.07 51.45 -29.20
N ARG A 5 -14.12 50.12 -29.13
CA ARG A 5 -14.76 49.43 -28.03
C ARG A 5 -13.98 49.73 -26.76
N VAL A 6 -14.51 50.62 -25.93
CA VAL A 6 -14.06 50.79 -24.56
C VAL A 6 -14.38 49.48 -23.83
N GLU A 7 -13.37 48.68 -23.48
CA GLU A 7 -13.57 47.55 -22.57
C GLU A 7 -14.11 48.11 -21.24
N PRO A 8 -15.13 47.49 -20.63
CA PRO A 8 -15.63 47.94 -19.34
C PRO A 8 -14.50 47.90 -18.30
N GLU A 9 -14.35 48.98 -17.56
CA GLU A 9 -13.41 49.08 -16.44
C GLU A 9 -13.61 47.89 -15.51
N ARG A 10 -12.61 47.02 -15.36
CA ARG A 10 -12.68 45.83 -14.50
C ARG A 10 -12.73 46.27 -13.04
N ALA A 11 -13.84 46.03 -12.37
CA ALA A 11 -13.94 46.30 -10.93
C ALA A 11 -13.06 45.30 -10.17
N GLY A 12 -12.04 45.81 -9.48
CA GLY A 12 -11.10 45.00 -8.69
C GLY A 12 -11.47 44.95 -7.22
N VAL A 13 -11.17 43.81 -6.58
CA VAL A 13 -11.21 43.62 -5.12
C VAL A 13 -9.78 43.48 -4.62
N PRO A 14 -9.26 44.38 -3.78
CA PRO A 14 -7.96 44.21 -3.18
C PRO A 14 -8.00 43.03 -2.18
N ILE A 15 -7.04 42.10 -2.33
CA ILE A 15 -7.01 40.88 -1.55
C ILE A 15 -5.79 40.75 -0.64
N ALA A 16 -4.69 41.41 -0.97
CA ALA A 16 -3.49 41.43 -0.13
C ALA A 16 -2.59 42.60 -0.52
N ARG A 17 -1.79 43.12 0.40
CA ARG A 17 -0.64 43.96 0.05
C ARG A 17 0.43 43.12 -0.60
N TRP A 18 0.96 43.55 -1.74
CA TRP A 18 1.98 42.81 -2.46
C TRP A 18 3.22 42.50 -1.62
N SER A 19 3.64 43.45 -0.78
CA SER A 19 4.77 43.26 0.13
C SER A 19 4.53 42.21 1.23
N ALA A 20 3.28 41.88 1.52
CA ALA A 20 2.93 40.87 2.53
C ALA A 20 2.88 39.44 1.95
N VAL A 21 2.85 39.29 0.61
CA VAL A 21 2.80 37.97 -0.04
C VAL A 21 4.22 37.37 -0.08
N PRO A 22 4.49 36.26 0.60
CA PRO A 22 5.81 35.62 0.62
C PRO A 22 6.18 35.08 -0.76
N ASP A 23 7.43 35.18 -1.14
CA ASP A 23 7.96 34.61 -2.37
C ASP A 23 8.18 33.09 -2.21
N GLY A 24 7.69 32.30 -3.17
CA GLY A 24 7.88 30.85 -3.21
C GLY A 24 7.10 30.05 -2.16
N ALA A 25 6.13 30.66 -1.47
CA ALA A 25 5.25 29.97 -0.52
C ALA A 25 3.78 30.31 -0.77
N PRO A 26 2.83 29.39 -0.52
CA PRO A 26 1.41 29.66 -0.65
C PRO A 26 0.95 30.64 0.44
N TYR A 27 0.10 31.59 0.07
CA TYR A 27 -0.45 32.58 0.97
C TYR A 27 -1.98 32.63 0.87
N GLY A 28 -2.67 32.39 1.98
CA GLY A 28 -4.12 32.29 2.02
C GLY A 28 -4.80 33.61 2.36
N VAL A 29 -5.85 33.94 1.60
CA VAL A 29 -6.73 35.08 1.89
C VAL A 29 -8.18 34.67 1.67
N THR A 30 -9.12 35.46 2.22
CA THR A 30 -10.54 35.30 1.93
C THR A 30 -11.08 36.57 1.34
N ALA A 31 -11.72 36.50 0.16
CA ALA A 31 -12.36 37.61 -0.50
C ALA A 31 -13.81 37.23 -0.84
N ARG A 32 -14.77 38.09 -0.49
CA ARG A 32 -16.22 37.87 -0.72
C ARG A 32 -16.72 36.46 -0.30
N GLY A 33 -16.17 35.94 0.81
CA GLY A 33 -16.53 34.62 1.33
C GLY A 33 -15.86 33.45 0.62
N ILE A 34 -14.97 33.68 -0.35
CA ILE A 34 -14.22 32.65 -1.07
C ILE A 34 -12.81 32.58 -0.52
N ASP A 35 -12.35 31.39 -0.16
CA ASP A 35 -10.95 31.15 0.18
C ASP A 35 -10.11 31.11 -1.11
N LEU A 36 -9.05 31.92 -1.13
CA LEU A 36 -8.09 32.02 -2.22
C LEU A 36 -6.70 31.66 -1.73
N VAL A 37 -5.88 31.12 -2.62
CA VAL A 37 -4.45 30.92 -2.40
C VAL A 37 -3.67 31.74 -3.43
N ILE A 38 -2.74 32.55 -2.94
CA ILE A 38 -1.84 33.39 -3.74
C ILE A 38 -0.48 32.71 -3.75
N ILE A 39 0.13 32.61 -4.92
CA ILE A 39 1.49 32.10 -5.11
C ILE A 39 2.26 33.17 -5.85
N ARG A 40 3.31 33.68 -5.19
CA ARG A 40 4.25 34.66 -5.76
C ARG A 40 5.54 33.94 -6.19
N ARG A 41 6.09 34.36 -7.35
CA ARG A 41 7.41 33.94 -7.85
C ARG A 41 8.12 35.17 -8.44
N GLY A 42 8.94 35.81 -7.63
CA GLY A 42 9.55 37.08 -8.00
C GLY A 42 8.50 38.16 -8.22
N ASP A 43 8.41 38.68 -9.45
CA ASP A 43 7.42 39.69 -9.84
C ASP A 43 6.12 39.08 -10.39
N ASP A 44 6.09 37.76 -10.66
CA ASP A 44 4.92 37.04 -11.12
C ASP A 44 4.04 36.52 -9.97
N HIS A 45 2.75 36.40 -10.23
CA HIS A 45 1.81 35.82 -9.28
C HIS A 45 0.70 35.02 -9.94
N THR A 46 0.11 34.11 -9.16
CA THR A 46 -1.09 33.39 -9.53
C THR A 46 -2.05 33.36 -8.33
N VAL A 47 -3.34 33.60 -8.61
CA VAL A 47 -4.41 33.46 -7.62
C VAL A 47 -5.33 32.34 -8.03
N LEU A 48 -5.43 31.34 -7.15
CA LEU A 48 -6.26 30.16 -7.36
C LEU A 48 -7.33 30.04 -6.26
N TYR A 49 -8.38 29.26 -6.51
CA TYR A 49 -9.28 28.84 -5.47
C TYR A 49 -8.50 28.13 -4.34
N GLY A 50 -8.72 28.57 -3.11
CA GLY A 50 -7.86 28.24 -1.98
C GLY A 50 -8.15 26.91 -1.29
N ARG A 51 -9.09 26.09 -1.82
CA ARG A 51 -9.42 24.79 -1.24
C ARG A 51 -9.14 23.65 -2.18
N CYS A 52 -8.54 22.62 -1.62
CA CYS A 52 -8.26 21.37 -2.30
C CYS A 52 -9.58 20.67 -2.71
N LEU A 53 -9.74 20.36 -4.00
CA LEU A 53 -10.95 19.73 -4.52
C LEU A 53 -11.16 18.31 -3.98
N HIS A 54 -10.08 17.67 -3.51
CA HIS A 54 -10.15 16.32 -2.93
C HIS A 54 -10.97 16.28 -1.61
N ARG A 55 -10.65 17.14 -0.63
CA ARG A 55 -11.32 17.16 0.69
C ARG A 55 -11.42 18.54 1.34
N GLY A 56 -11.37 19.60 0.56
CA GLY A 56 -11.61 20.96 1.03
C GLY A 56 -10.53 21.55 1.95
N ALA A 57 -9.37 20.90 2.12
CA ALA A 57 -8.28 21.44 2.93
C ALA A 57 -7.78 22.78 2.36
N LEU A 58 -7.36 23.71 3.25
CA LEU A 58 -6.77 24.97 2.82
C LEU A 58 -5.44 24.72 2.12
N LEU A 59 -5.32 25.19 0.88
CA LEU A 59 -4.10 25.08 0.08
C LEU A 59 -3.01 26.03 0.55
N ALA A 60 -3.35 27.02 1.35
CA ALA A 60 -2.39 27.90 2.04
C ALA A 60 -1.53 27.12 3.06
N ASP A 61 -2.02 26.01 3.60
CA ASP A 61 -1.28 25.12 4.51
C ASP A 61 -0.43 24.08 3.75
N GLY A 62 -0.38 24.21 2.42
CA GLY A 62 0.36 23.32 1.53
C GLY A 62 1.82 23.73 1.33
N THR A 63 2.46 23.08 0.37
CA THR A 63 3.85 23.36 -0.02
C THR A 63 3.99 23.48 -1.53
N ILE A 64 4.99 24.22 -1.99
CA ILE A 64 5.33 24.32 -3.40
C ILE A 64 6.48 23.37 -3.72
N ARG A 65 6.31 22.52 -4.74
CA ARG A 65 7.38 21.70 -5.32
C ARG A 65 7.45 21.90 -6.84
N GLY A 66 8.55 22.50 -7.30
CA GLY A 66 8.68 22.86 -8.72
C GLY A 66 7.48 23.72 -9.13
N ASP A 67 6.74 23.32 -10.16
CA ASP A 67 5.59 24.04 -10.69
C ASP A 67 4.24 23.62 -10.08
N ASN A 68 4.26 22.84 -9.02
CA ASN A 68 3.05 22.34 -8.37
C ASN A 68 2.89 22.89 -6.95
N LEU A 69 1.66 23.26 -6.62
CA LEU A 69 1.16 23.47 -5.26
C LEU A 69 0.64 22.14 -4.73
N LEU A 70 1.19 21.63 -3.61
CA LEU A 70 0.78 20.40 -2.97
C LEU A 70 -0.04 20.69 -1.73
N CYS A 71 -1.21 20.05 -1.64
CA CYS A 71 -2.06 20.10 -0.46
C CYS A 71 -1.36 19.46 0.75
N GLY A 72 -1.32 20.16 1.88
CA GLY A 72 -0.67 19.70 3.11
C GLY A 72 -1.31 18.46 3.74
N LEU A 73 -2.57 18.15 3.39
CA LEU A 73 -3.31 17.04 4.01
C LEU A 73 -2.95 15.66 3.40
N HIS A 74 -2.92 15.55 2.04
CA HIS A 74 -2.69 14.28 1.35
C HIS A 74 -1.71 14.37 0.18
N GLY A 75 -1.03 15.51 -0.03
CA GLY A 75 -0.12 15.69 -1.15
C GLY A 75 -0.81 15.83 -2.52
N TRP A 76 -2.13 16.07 -2.56
CA TRP A 76 -2.85 16.36 -3.81
C TRP A 76 -2.24 17.58 -4.46
N ASP A 77 -1.96 17.53 -5.75
CA ASP A 77 -1.22 18.57 -6.42
C ASP A 77 -2.07 19.34 -7.44
N TYR A 78 -1.67 20.60 -7.64
CA TYR A 78 -2.24 21.47 -8.67
C TYR A 78 -1.12 22.27 -9.32
N ARG A 79 -1.11 22.31 -10.63
CA ARG A 79 -0.17 23.18 -11.34
C ARG A 79 -0.46 24.64 -11.05
N ILE A 80 0.59 25.39 -10.73
CA ILE A 80 0.47 26.81 -10.35
C ILE A 80 -0.02 27.67 -11.52
N ASP A 81 0.42 27.35 -12.76
CA ASP A 81 0.08 28.09 -13.97
C ASP A 81 -1.36 27.91 -14.44
N SER A 82 -1.91 26.73 -14.27
CA SER A 82 -3.22 26.33 -14.85
C SER A 82 -4.27 25.92 -13.82
N GLY A 83 -3.87 25.64 -12.58
CA GLY A 83 -4.76 25.09 -11.57
C GLY A 83 -5.06 23.59 -11.75
N VAL A 84 -4.66 22.97 -12.87
CA VAL A 84 -4.98 21.57 -13.20
C VAL A 84 -4.22 20.63 -12.29
N SER A 85 -4.91 19.66 -11.69
CA SER A 85 -4.26 18.58 -10.94
C SER A 85 -3.53 17.64 -11.90
N ALA A 86 -2.24 17.41 -11.67
CA ALA A 86 -1.51 16.37 -12.39
C ALA A 86 -1.92 14.96 -11.92
N TYR A 87 -2.56 14.88 -10.78
CA TYR A 87 -3.10 13.68 -10.17
C TYR A 87 -4.42 13.24 -10.83
N ASP A 88 -5.37 14.16 -11.04
CA ASP A 88 -6.58 13.98 -11.85
C ASP A 88 -6.80 15.19 -12.76
N ASN A 89 -6.46 15.05 -14.03
CA ASN A 89 -6.56 16.13 -15.02
C ASN A 89 -8.00 16.64 -15.28
N ARG A 90 -9.02 15.98 -14.72
CA ARG A 90 -10.41 16.45 -14.75
C ARG A 90 -10.68 17.48 -13.66
N GLU A 91 -9.81 17.57 -12.67
CA GLU A 91 -9.90 18.54 -11.58
C GLU A 91 -9.00 19.72 -11.86
N ALA A 92 -9.57 20.90 -11.83
CA ALA A 92 -8.84 22.15 -11.96
C ALA A 92 -9.37 23.18 -10.97
N LEU A 93 -8.45 23.75 -10.18
CA LEU A 93 -8.76 24.92 -9.37
C LEU A 93 -9.11 26.10 -10.29
N GLN A 94 -10.16 26.83 -9.95
CA GLN A 94 -10.44 28.10 -10.62
C GLN A 94 -9.25 29.03 -10.45
N ARG A 95 -8.71 29.50 -11.56
CA ARG A 95 -7.74 30.61 -11.59
C ARG A 95 -8.52 31.91 -11.74
N PHE A 96 -8.16 32.95 -10.96
CA PHE A 96 -8.80 34.24 -10.99
C PHE A 96 -7.88 35.25 -11.68
N ALA A 97 -8.45 36.11 -12.53
CA ALA A 97 -7.75 37.24 -13.10
C ALA A 97 -7.36 38.22 -11.99
N SER A 98 -6.07 38.55 -11.96
CA SER A 98 -5.49 39.40 -10.91
C SER A 98 -4.38 40.28 -11.44
N TRP A 99 -4.19 41.44 -10.82
CA TRP A 99 -3.18 42.41 -11.19
C TRP A 99 -2.72 43.20 -9.95
N ILE A 100 -1.60 43.91 -10.10
CA ILE A 100 -1.12 44.82 -9.06
C ILE A 100 -1.65 46.23 -9.35
N GLU A 101 -2.31 46.82 -8.37
CA GLU A 101 -2.79 48.21 -8.41
C GLU A 101 -2.22 48.96 -7.21
N GLY A 102 -1.25 49.84 -7.51
CA GLY A 102 -0.46 50.50 -6.46
C GLY A 102 0.36 49.49 -5.63
N GLU A 103 0.06 49.36 -4.35
CA GLU A 103 0.70 48.42 -3.45
C GLU A 103 -0.13 47.14 -3.23
N ASP A 104 -1.32 47.04 -3.81
CA ASP A 104 -2.25 45.98 -3.55
C ASP A 104 -2.34 44.99 -4.73
N LEU A 105 -2.41 43.69 -4.40
CA LEU A 105 -2.83 42.64 -5.32
C LEU A 105 -4.36 42.62 -5.37
N VAL A 106 -4.89 42.75 -6.58
CA VAL A 106 -6.31 42.90 -6.85
C VAL A 106 -6.82 41.74 -7.69
N VAL A 107 -8.03 41.26 -7.44
CA VAL A 107 -8.71 40.19 -8.21
C VAL A 107 -9.99 40.75 -8.84
N ASP A 108 -10.35 40.24 -10.03
CA ASP A 108 -11.57 40.60 -10.74
C ASP A 108 -12.82 40.29 -9.91
N ALA A 109 -13.57 41.31 -9.56
CA ALA A 109 -14.77 41.20 -8.73
C ALA A 109 -15.86 40.34 -9.38
N GLY A 110 -16.02 40.49 -10.71
CA GLY A 110 -17.04 39.76 -11.45
C GLY A 110 -16.72 38.24 -11.55
N GLU A 111 -15.43 37.89 -11.60
CA GLU A 111 -15.05 36.44 -11.55
C GLU A 111 -15.34 35.84 -10.18
N LEU A 112 -15.05 36.56 -9.09
CA LEU A 112 -15.38 36.09 -7.73
C LEU A 112 -16.90 35.92 -7.56
N ASP A 113 -17.69 36.89 -8.00
CA ASP A 113 -19.16 36.82 -7.89
C ASP A 113 -19.73 35.63 -8.69
N ARG A 114 -19.31 35.46 -9.94
CA ARG A 114 -19.72 34.32 -10.78
C ARG A 114 -19.27 32.98 -10.21
N PHE A 115 -18.11 32.95 -9.56
CA PHE A 115 -17.65 31.72 -8.90
C PHE A 115 -18.50 31.42 -7.67
N ALA A 116 -18.80 32.41 -6.83
CA ALA A 116 -19.64 32.28 -5.65
C ALA A 116 -21.05 31.78 -5.98
N GLU A 117 -21.64 32.32 -7.05
CA GLU A 117 -22.99 31.89 -7.52
C GLU A 117 -23.03 30.42 -7.94
N ARG A 118 -21.97 29.95 -8.62
CA ARG A 118 -21.90 28.56 -9.14
C ARG A 118 -21.40 27.55 -8.11
N HIS A 119 -20.68 28.03 -7.10
CA HIS A 119 -20.06 27.21 -6.08
C HIS A 119 -20.37 27.80 -4.71
N PRO A 120 -21.65 27.83 -4.28
CA PRO A 120 -21.98 28.31 -2.95
C PRO A 120 -21.23 27.47 -1.93
N GLN A 121 -20.45 28.11 -1.08
CA GLN A 121 -19.73 27.41 -0.03
C GLN A 121 -20.71 27.01 1.06
N PRO A 122 -21.08 25.71 1.20
CA PRO A 122 -22.19 25.29 2.04
C PRO A 122 -21.82 25.22 3.53
N TYR A 123 -20.63 25.67 3.95
CA TYR A 123 -20.18 25.55 5.32
C TYR A 123 -19.78 26.89 5.92
N ASP A 124 -20.14 27.06 7.19
CA ASP A 124 -19.61 28.10 8.03
C ASP A 124 -18.16 27.78 8.41
N ARG A 125 -17.25 28.72 8.19
CA ARG A 125 -15.83 28.58 8.50
C ARG A 125 -15.58 28.22 9.97
N SER A 126 -16.45 28.66 10.88
CA SER A 126 -16.37 28.37 12.31
C SER A 126 -16.72 26.92 12.64
N THR A 127 -17.46 26.23 11.78
CA THR A 127 -17.88 24.84 11.95
C THR A 127 -17.04 23.86 11.10
N TYR A 128 -16.13 24.38 10.28
CA TYR A 128 -15.28 23.56 9.43
C TYR A 128 -14.30 22.73 10.28
N GLN A 129 -14.56 21.45 10.37
CA GLN A 129 -13.69 20.47 11.02
C GLN A 129 -13.07 19.47 10.02
N GLY A 130 -12.99 19.81 8.74
CA GLY A 130 -12.51 18.91 7.69
C GLY A 130 -13.48 17.78 7.33
N ALA A 131 -14.67 17.77 7.90
CA ALA A 131 -15.72 16.81 7.60
C ALA A 131 -16.63 17.38 6.49
N TYR A 132 -16.46 16.87 5.28
CA TYR A 132 -17.46 17.03 4.24
C TYR A 132 -18.70 16.22 4.66
N HIS A 133 -19.79 16.88 4.95
CA HIS A 133 -21.09 16.21 5.08
C HIS A 133 -21.59 15.95 3.65
N ASP A 134 -21.23 14.80 3.10
CA ASP A 134 -21.93 14.26 1.95
C ASP A 134 -23.27 13.77 2.49
N GLY A 135 -24.37 14.41 2.09
CA GLY A 135 -25.73 14.01 2.48
C GLY A 135 -26.12 12.60 2.02
N HIS A 136 -25.24 11.90 1.28
CA HIS A 136 -25.39 10.52 0.88
C HIS A 136 -24.68 9.54 1.83
N LEU A 137 -23.94 10.02 2.83
CA LEU A 137 -23.27 9.23 3.86
C LEU A 137 -23.98 9.39 5.20
N VAL A 138 -25.22 8.93 5.26
CA VAL A 138 -25.93 8.78 6.54
C VAL A 138 -25.43 7.48 7.17
N PRO A 139 -24.86 7.51 8.38
CA PRO A 139 -24.32 6.31 9.02
C PRO A 139 -25.30 5.15 9.12
N GLU A 140 -26.59 5.46 9.26
CA GLU A 140 -27.69 4.51 9.34
C GLU A 140 -28.03 3.85 8.00
N GLU A 141 -27.67 4.51 6.88
CA GLU A 141 -27.93 4.03 5.51
C GLU A 141 -26.66 4.16 4.63
N PRO A 142 -25.59 3.44 4.96
CA PRO A 142 -24.28 3.63 4.33
C PRO A 142 -24.22 3.20 2.86
N HIS A 143 -25.25 2.50 2.36
CA HIS A 143 -25.24 1.93 1.02
C HIS A 143 -26.08 2.72 0.00
N VAL A 144 -26.70 3.84 0.37
CA VAL A 144 -27.58 4.62 -0.52
C VAL A 144 -26.88 5.01 -1.82
N ALA A 145 -25.68 5.57 -1.74
CA ALA A 145 -24.93 5.97 -2.94
C ALA A 145 -24.59 4.78 -3.84
N TYR A 146 -24.22 3.64 -3.26
CA TYR A 146 -23.93 2.41 -4.00
C TYR A 146 -25.18 1.85 -4.70
N ILE A 147 -26.33 1.85 -4.00
CA ILE A 147 -27.60 1.40 -4.57
C ILE A 147 -28.02 2.31 -5.74
N HIS A 148 -27.91 3.63 -5.56
CA HIS A 148 -28.24 4.60 -6.60
C HIS A 148 -27.32 4.45 -7.82
N GLU A 149 -26.03 4.25 -7.64
CA GLU A 149 -25.07 4.04 -8.74
C GLU A 149 -25.41 2.77 -9.54
N LEU A 150 -25.69 1.66 -8.85
CA LEU A 150 -26.11 0.42 -9.50
C LEU A 150 -27.48 0.54 -10.20
N ALA A 151 -28.42 1.25 -9.58
CA ALA A 151 -29.74 1.45 -10.15
C ALA A 151 -29.71 2.33 -11.42
N ALA A 152 -28.84 3.34 -11.42
CA ALA A 152 -28.72 4.28 -12.54
C ALA A 152 -27.92 3.73 -13.72
N HIS A 153 -26.86 2.93 -13.45
CA HIS A 153 -25.86 2.58 -14.46
C HIS A 153 -25.55 1.08 -14.54
N GLY A 154 -26.14 0.25 -13.70
CA GLY A 154 -25.77 -1.16 -13.61
C GLY A 154 -24.27 -1.30 -13.38
N LEU A 155 -23.61 -2.15 -14.18
CA LEU A 155 -22.15 -2.35 -14.14
C LEU A 155 -21.39 -1.59 -15.24
N GLU A 156 -22.06 -0.73 -16.03
CA GLU A 156 -21.45 -0.06 -17.18
C GLU A 156 -20.24 0.81 -16.80
N ARG A 157 -20.30 1.49 -15.65
CA ARG A 157 -19.24 2.37 -15.16
C ARG A 157 -18.16 1.64 -14.38
N SER A 158 -18.53 0.64 -13.61
CA SER A 158 -17.64 -0.05 -12.70
C SER A 158 -17.01 -1.32 -13.29
N GLY A 159 -17.57 -1.83 -14.39
CA GLY A 159 -17.15 -3.07 -15.04
C GLY A 159 -17.67 -4.33 -14.32
N HIS A 160 -17.34 -5.49 -14.88
CA HIS A 160 -17.92 -6.80 -14.49
C HIS A 160 -17.76 -7.17 -13.00
N HIS A 161 -16.73 -6.69 -12.34
CA HIS A 161 -16.46 -6.98 -10.92
C HIS A 161 -16.96 -5.90 -9.96
N GLY A 162 -17.68 -4.89 -10.46
CA GLY A 162 -18.13 -3.75 -9.66
C GLY A 162 -17.04 -2.71 -9.39
N PRO A 163 -17.30 -1.75 -8.49
CA PRO A 163 -16.35 -0.70 -8.14
C PRO A 163 -15.03 -1.25 -7.59
N VAL A 164 -13.94 -0.59 -7.93
CA VAL A 164 -12.58 -0.99 -7.56
C VAL A 164 -11.98 0.01 -6.57
N GLY A 165 -11.34 -0.48 -5.52
CA GLY A 165 -10.62 0.32 -4.54
C GLY A 165 -9.18 -0.12 -4.34
N ALA A 166 -8.36 0.81 -3.90
CA ALA A 166 -6.98 0.55 -3.55
C ALA A 166 -6.79 0.29 -2.06
N MET A 167 -5.72 -0.43 -1.72
CA MET A 167 -5.32 -0.83 -0.37
C MET A 167 -6.30 -1.84 0.26
N GLY A 168 -6.06 -2.23 1.51
CA GLY A 168 -6.94 -3.14 2.27
C GLY A 168 -8.07 -2.41 3.00
N VAL A 169 -8.84 -3.14 3.77
CA VAL A 169 -9.88 -2.61 4.66
C VAL A 169 -9.29 -1.72 5.75
N ALA A 170 -10.13 -0.89 6.36
CA ALA A 170 -9.72 -0.08 7.51
C ALA A 170 -9.29 -0.97 8.69
N ARG A 171 -8.20 -0.61 9.36
CA ARG A 171 -7.67 -1.38 10.52
C ARG A 171 -8.71 -1.55 11.62
N ALA A 172 -9.52 -0.51 11.87
CA ALA A 172 -10.60 -0.54 12.86
C ALA A 172 -11.75 -1.52 12.56
N ALA A 173 -11.81 -2.08 11.34
CA ALA A 173 -12.81 -3.09 10.96
C ALA A 173 -12.32 -4.54 11.17
N LEU A 174 -11.17 -4.72 11.82
CA LEU A 174 -10.50 -6.02 12.02
C LEU A 174 -10.16 -6.21 13.50
N PRO A 175 -9.99 -7.45 13.97
CA PRO A 175 -9.35 -7.73 15.25
C PRO A 175 -8.00 -6.99 15.33
N SER A 176 -7.75 -6.30 16.44
CA SER A 176 -6.59 -5.42 16.57
C SER A 176 -5.39 -6.14 17.16
N TRP A 177 -4.22 -5.91 16.58
CA TRP A 177 -2.95 -6.29 17.21
C TRP A 177 -2.74 -5.58 18.55
N ASP A 178 -3.39 -4.42 18.78
CA ASP A 178 -3.28 -3.65 20.01
C ASP A 178 -4.01 -4.32 21.18
N ASP A 179 -4.94 -5.25 20.92
CA ASP A 179 -5.67 -6.03 21.92
C ASP A 179 -4.89 -7.29 22.39
N LEU A 180 -3.73 -7.54 21.82
CA LEU A 180 -2.76 -8.52 22.32
C LEU A 180 -1.66 -7.81 23.10
N GLN A 181 -1.32 -8.27 24.29
CA GLN A 181 -0.22 -7.75 25.10
C GLN A 181 0.91 -8.77 25.17
N VAL A 182 2.15 -8.26 25.11
CA VAL A 182 3.36 -9.08 25.32
C VAL A 182 3.64 -9.16 26.82
N LEU A 183 3.84 -10.36 27.32
CA LEU A 183 4.21 -10.65 28.71
C LEU A 183 5.74 -10.66 28.82
N THR A 184 6.27 -9.66 29.50
CA THR A 184 7.71 -9.54 29.70
C THR A 184 8.19 -10.28 30.95
N ALA A 185 9.46 -10.66 30.94
CA ALA A 185 10.12 -11.35 32.06
C ALA A 185 10.43 -10.40 33.22
N GLN A 186 10.49 -10.91 34.44
CA GLN A 186 10.94 -10.15 35.62
C GLN A 186 11.61 -11.03 36.71
N LEU A 187 10.93 -12.01 37.30
CA LEU A 187 11.46 -12.82 38.39
C LEU A 187 11.52 -14.31 38.04
N ALA A 188 10.44 -14.89 37.53
CA ALA A 188 10.40 -16.30 37.15
C ALA A 188 11.24 -16.62 35.91
N ARG A 189 11.30 -15.68 34.97
CA ARG A 189 12.24 -15.60 33.87
C ARG A 189 12.94 -14.24 33.98
N LEU A 190 14.23 -14.18 33.80
CA LEU A 190 14.95 -12.92 33.86
C LEU A 190 14.99 -12.29 32.46
N PRO A 191 14.77 -10.98 32.32
CA PRO A 191 15.06 -10.29 31.08
C PRO A 191 16.56 -10.34 30.78
N LEU A 192 16.92 -10.19 29.51
CA LEU A 192 18.31 -9.94 29.12
C LEU A 192 18.70 -8.49 29.38
N LEU A 193 19.99 -8.23 29.52
CA LEU A 193 20.52 -6.88 29.60
C LEU A 193 20.45 -6.18 28.23
N ASP A 194 20.47 -4.86 28.22
CA ASP A 194 20.30 -4.05 27.00
C ASP A 194 21.39 -4.31 25.93
N ASP A 195 22.59 -4.72 26.36
CA ASP A 195 23.74 -5.01 25.51
C ASP A 195 23.88 -6.50 25.11
N GLU A 196 23.00 -7.38 25.62
CA GLU A 196 23.03 -8.78 25.23
C GLU A 196 22.51 -8.96 23.80
N PRO A 197 23.24 -9.73 22.96
CA PRO A 197 22.83 -9.92 21.57
C PRO A 197 21.58 -10.78 21.46
N VAL A 198 20.72 -10.46 20.48
CA VAL A 198 19.54 -11.24 20.10
C VAL A 198 19.71 -11.66 18.65
N GLY A 199 19.56 -12.95 18.37
CA GLY A 199 19.57 -13.49 17.01
C GLY A 199 18.31 -13.06 16.24
N THR A 200 18.48 -12.71 14.97
CA THR A 200 17.37 -12.20 14.12
C THR A 200 17.17 -13.01 12.85
N ASP A 201 18.11 -13.87 12.50
CA ASP A 201 18.08 -14.65 11.28
C ASP A 201 16.87 -15.57 11.19
N THR A 202 16.40 -15.80 9.97
CA THR A 202 15.37 -16.81 9.67
C THR A 202 15.70 -17.54 8.38
N VAL A 203 15.19 -18.78 8.27
CA VAL A 203 15.43 -19.63 7.11
C VAL A 203 14.10 -20.02 6.48
N ILE A 204 13.93 -19.68 5.21
CA ILE A 204 12.78 -20.12 4.42
C ILE A 204 13.09 -21.47 3.78
N GLY A 205 12.23 -22.45 4.04
CA GLY A 205 12.39 -23.83 3.56
C GLY A 205 13.66 -24.50 4.08
N PRO A 206 13.80 -24.72 5.40
CA PRO A 206 15.02 -25.25 6.01
C PRO A 206 15.42 -26.64 5.49
N ASN A 207 14.47 -27.41 4.97
CA ASN A 207 14.71 -28.74 4.41
C ASN A 207 14.96 -28.73 2.89
N ALA A 208 14.89 -27.58 2.22
CA ALA A 208 15.27 -27.46 0.82
C ALA A 208 16.78 -27.72 0.64
N ALA A 209 17.20 -28.22 -0.52
CA ALA A 209 18.64 -28.45 -0.76
C ALA A 209 19.46 -27.15 -0.75
N ARG A 210 18.84 -26.03 -1.07
CA ARG A 210 19.40 -24.67 -1.02
C ARG A 210 18.45 -23.72 -0.26
N PRO A 211 18.40 -23.79 1.08
CA PRO A 211 17.51 -22.95 1.87
C PRO A 211 17.79 -21.47 1.64
N LEU A 212 16.76 -20.64 1.76
CA LEU A 212 16.94 -19.18 1.68
C LEU A 212 17.15 -18.62 3.09
N HIS A 213 18.33 -18.01 3.31
CA HIS A 213 18.69 -17.37 4.57
C HIS A 213 18.41 -15.86 4.49
N LEU A 214 17.69 -15.35 5.48
CA LEU A 214 17.41 -13.93 5.70
C LEU A 214 18.04 -13.51 7.03
N ASP A 215 18.68 -12.33 7.07
CA ASP A 215 19.32 -11.82 8.30
C ASP A 215 18.27 -11.31 9.31
N ILE A 216 17.03 -11.07 8.86
CA ILE A 216 15.89 -10.61 9.66
C ILE A 216 14.60 -11.34 9.24
N PRO A 217 13.63 -11.56 10.14
CA PRO A 217 12.39 -12.28 9.82
C PRO A 217 11.35 -11.43 9.08
N LEU A 218 11.77 -10.36 8.43
CA LEU A 218 10.94 -9.45 7.66
C LEU A 218 11.44 -9.38 6.23
N PHE A 219 10.55 -9.43 5.23
CA PHE A 219 10.92 -9.21 3.83
C PHE A 219 9.83 -8.47 3.05
N VAL A 220 10.15 -7.98 1.85
CA VAL A 220 9.22 -7.24 1.01
C VAL A 220 8.31 -8.21 0.25
N SER A 221 7.01 -8.11 0.51
CA SER A 221 5.96 -8.95 -0.06
C SER A 221 5.72 -8.68 -1.56
N ASP A 222 4.92 -9.55 -2.15
CA ASP A 222 4.56 -9.56 -3.57
C ASP A 222 3.86 -8.27 -4.02
N MET A 223 4.51 -7.55 -4.91
CA MET A 223 3.98 -6.34 -5.54
C MET A 223 4.48 -6.27 -6.98
N SER A 224 3.58 -6.48 -7.94
CA SER A 224 3.95 -6.64 -9.35
C SER A 224 4.50 -5.38 -10.00
N PHE A 225 5.48 -5.55 -10.91
CA PHE A 225 5.88 -4.51 -11.84
C PHE A 225 4.73 -4.16 -12.79
N GLY A 226 4.41 -2.88 -12.89
CA GLY A 226 3.22 -2.36 -13.59
C GLY A 226 2.12 -1.92 -12.62
N ALA A 227 1.91 -2.61 -11.48
CA ALA A 227 1.18 -2.04 -10.35
C ALA A 227 2.03 -0.99 -9.62
N LEU A 228 3.32 -1.28 -9.44
CA LEU A 228 4.33 -0.33 -8.99
C LEU A 228 5.19 0.15 -10.18
N SER A 229 5.77 1.32 -10.05
CA SER A 229 6.77 1.85 -10.97
C SER A 229 8.10 1.09 -10.87
N GLU A 230 8.93 1.22 -11.86
CA GLU A 230 10.29 0.66 -11.86
C GLU A 230 11.13 1.23 -10.73
N GLU A 231 11.08 2.55 -10.52
CA GLU A 231 11.77 3.25 -9.44
C GLU A 231 11.37 2.69 -8.06
N ALA A 232 10.07 2.42 -7.86
CA ALA A 232 9.59 1.82 -6.63
C ALA A 232 10.10 0.38 -6.45
N LYS A 233 10.08 -0.44 -7.50
CA LYS A 233 10.57 -1.82 -7.46
C LYS A 233 12.08 -1.87 -7.14
N VAL A 234 12.89 -1.04 -7.81
CA VAL A 234 14.33 -0.95 -7.55
C VAL A 234 14.63 -0.40 -6.15
N SER A 235 13.88 0.62 -5.70
CA SER A 235 14.03 1.16 -4.33
C SER A 235 13.74 0.10 -3.27
N LEU A 236 12.69 -0.70 -3.47
CA LEU A 236 12.32 -1.78 -2.55
C LEU A 236 13.37 -2.90 -2.53
N ALA A 237 13.88 -3.31 -3.69
CA ALA A 237 14.91 -4.35 -3.80
C ALA A 237 16.21 -3.92 -3.09
N ARG A 238 16.69 -2.71 -3.38
CA ARG A 238 17.90 -2.16 -2.74
C ARG A 238 17.74 -1.94 -1.24
N GLY A 239 16.57 -1.45 -0.82
CA GLY A 239 16.29 -1.26 0.60
C GLY A 239 16.20 -2.56 1.38
N ALA A 240 15.64 -3.63 0.79
CA ALA A 240 15.65 -4.97 1.34
C ALA A 240 17.08 -5.55 1.44
N GLU A 241 17.89 -5.38 0.38
CA GLU A 241 19.30 -5.81 0.39
C GLU A 241 20.10 -5.12 1.49
N LEU A 242 19.93 -3.79 1.69
CA LEU A 242 20.59 -3.04 2.76
C LEU A 242 20.26 -3.58 4.17
N ALA A 243 19.09 -4.20 4.34
CA ALA A 243 18.65 -4.82 5.59
C ALA A 243 18.96 -6.32 5.67
N GLY A 244 19.67 -6.89 4.69
CA GLY A 244 20.00 -8.31 4.64
C GLY A 244 18.80 -9.22 4.43
N THR A 245 17.76 -8.74 3.70
CA THR A 245 16.55 -9.50 3.49
C THR A 245 16.07 -9.52 2.04
N GLY A 246 14.98 -10.26 1.79
CA GLY A 246 14.48 -10.55 0.46
C GLY A 246 13.36 -9.62 -0.02
N ILE A 247 13.09 -9.73 -1.31
CA ILE A 247 11.94 -9.13 -2.00
C ILE A 247 11.31 -10.14 -2.94
N CYS A 248 9.99 -10.04 -3.11
CA CYS A 248 9.26 -10.87 -4.06
C CYS A 248 8.90 -10.11 -5.35
N SER A 249 8.97 -10.81 -6.49
CA SER A 249 8.62 -10.25 -7.81
C SER A 249 7.18 -9.74 -7.90
N GLY A 250 6.23 -10.48 -7.32
CA GLY A 250 4.81 -10.35 -7.62
C GLY A 250 4.45 -10.92 -9.01
N GLU A 251 3.16 -10.95 -9.33
CA GLU A 251 2.60 -11.65 -10.50
C GLU A 251 2.97 -11.08 -11.88
N GLY A 252 3.74 -10.00 -11.93
CA GLY A 252 4.04 -9.27 -13.18
C GLY A 252 5.28 -9.73 -13.94
N GLY A 253 5.87 -10.85 -13.57
CA GLY A 253 7.18 -11.28 -14.05
C GLY A 253 8.33 -10.66 -13.26
N MET A 254 9.55 -11.04 -13.59
CA MET A 254 10.77 -10.58 -12.94
C MET A 254 11.34 -9.36 -13.66
N LEU A 255 11.31 -8.20 -12.99
CA LEU A 255 12.01 -7.03 -13.51
C LEU A 255 13.52 -7.24 -13.31
N PRO A 256 14.35 -7.24 -14.38
CA PRO A 256 15.79 -7.54 -14.27
C PRO A 256 16.54 -6.62 -13.30
N ASP A 257 16.22 -5.31 -13.32
CA ASP A 257 16.88 -4.36 -12.43
C ASP A 257 16.51 -4.55 -10.95
N GLU A 258 15.27 -4.95 -10.66
CA GLU A 258 14.88 -5.32 -9.31
C GLU A 258 15.65 -6.55 -8.83
N GLN A 259 15.68 -7.60 -9.64
CA GLN A 259 16.39 -8.85 -9.31
C GLN A 259 17.90 -8.64 -9.13
N ALA A 260 18.52 -7.84 -9.99
CA ALA A 260 19.96 -7.54 -9.92
C ALA A 260 20.37 -6.81 -8.64
N HIS A 261 19.43 -6.15 -7.94
CA HIS A 261 19.68 -5.39 -6.73
C HIS A 261 19.29 -6.11 -5.44
N ASN A 262 18.93 -7.40 -5.51
CA ASN A 262 18.65 -8.18 -4.31
C ASN A 262 19.14 -9.62 -4.44
N SER A 263 20.00 -10.03 -3.53
CA SER A 263 20.63 -11.36 -3.50
C SER A 263 19.76 -12.46 -2.87
N ARG A 264 18.58 -12.09 -2.34
CA ARG A 264 17.63 -12.97 -1.64
C ARG A 264 16.25 -12.87 -2.30
N TYR A 265 16.22 -13.02 -3.63
CA TYR A 265 15.05 -12.75 -4.46
C TYR A 265 14.07 -13.94 -4.50
N LEU A 266 12.77 -13.67 -4.26
CA LEU A 266 11.69 -14.65 -4.36
C LEU A 266 10.89 -14.40 -5.63
N TYR A 267 10.61 -15.45 -6.41
CA TYR A 267 9.80 -15.35 -7.62
C TYR A 267 8.39 -15.89 -7.41
N GLU A 268 7.37 -15.10 -7.78
CA GLU A 268 5.96 -15.49 -7.75
C GLU A 268 5.47 -15.90 -9.14
N LEU A 269 4.99 -17.13 -9.28
CA LEU A 269 4.21 -17.59 -10.43
C LEU A 269 2.72 -17.49 -10.11
N ALA A 270 1.99 -16.64 -10.82
CA ALA A 270 0.53 -16.55 -10.74
C ALA A 270 -0.15 -17.14 -11.99
N SER A 271 -1.47 -17.29 -11.93
CA SER A 271 -2.28 -17.92 -13.00
C SER A 271 -2.21 -17.23 -14.37
N GLY A 272 -1.83 -15.94 -14.40
CA GLY A 272 -1.61 -15.20 -15.65
C GLY A 272 -0.31 -15.53 -16.36
N ARG A 273 0.62 -16.21 -15.71
CA ARG A 273 1.95 -16.61 -16.25
C ARG A 273 2.73 -15.49 -16.93
N PHE A 274 2.54 -14.24 -16.50
CA PHE A 274 3.22 -13.11 -17.10
C PHE A 274 4.73 -13.19 -16.90
N GLY A 275 5.47 -13.13 -18.01
CA GLY A 275 6.93 -13.21 -18.02
C GLY A 275 7.49 -14.54 -17.48
N TRP A 276 6.66 -15.57 -17.40
CA TRP A 276 7.09 -16.88 -16.93
C TRP A 276 7.93 -17.60 -17.96
N ASP A 277 9.09 -18.01 -17.53
CA ASP A 277 9.97 -18.97 -18.17
C ASP A 277 10.63 -19.81 -17.06
N LEU A 278 10.77 -21.11 -17.28
CA LEU A 278 11.40 -22.00 -16.30
C LEU A 278 12.87 -21.61 -16.01
N GLU A 279 13.55 -20.97 -16.95
CA GLU A 279 14.93 -20.49 -16.76
C GLU A 279 15.07 -19.42 -15.67
N VAL A 280 13.98 -18.72 -15.34
CA VAL A 280 13.95 -17.71 -14.26
C VAL A 280 14.41 -18.29 -12.92
N VAL A 281 14.07 -19.57 -12.66
CA VAL A 281 14.37 -20.20 -11.36
C VAL A 281 15.86 -20.42 -11.09
N GLU A 282 16.70 -20.33 -12.11
CA GLU A 282 18.17 -20.40 -11.95
C GLU A 282 18.76 -19.13 -11.28
N ARG A 283 18.02 -18.02 -11.37
CA ARG A 283 18.47 -16.69 -10.93
C ARG A 283 17.84 -16.22 -9.61
N VAL A 284 16.95 -17.03 -9.03
CA VAL A 284 16.22 -16.67 -7.82
C VAL A 284 16.55 -17.61 -6.66
N GLN A 285 16.23 -17.20 -5.45
CA GLN A 285 16.61 -17.92 -4.24
C GLN A 285 15.42 -18.62 -3.58
N ALA A 286 14.20 -18.28 -3.96
CA ALA A 286 12.98 -19.02 -3.62
C ALA A 286 11.95 -18.84 -4.74
N PHE A 287 11.02 -19.78 -4.81
CA PHE A 287 9.93 -19.78 -5.79
C PHE A 287 8.62 -20.11 -5.10
N HIS A 288 7.53 -19.45 -5.48
CA HIS A 288 6.20 -19.86 -5.02
C HIS A 288 5.12 -19.66 -6.08
N VAL A 289 4.08 -20.48 -5.98
CA VAL A 289 2.87 -20.37 -6.76
C VAL A 289 1.84 -19.60 -5.96
N LYS A 290 1.22 -18.60 -6.58
CA LYS A 290 0.16 -17.82 -5.97
C LYS A 290 -1.21 -18.35 -6.36
N PHE A 291 -1.96 -18.82 -5.38
CA PHE A 291 -3.35 -19.25 -5.52
C PHE A 291 -4.34 -18.14 -5.14
N GLY A 292 -3.95 -17.23 -4.24
CA GLY A 292 -4.80 -16.13 -3.82
C GLY A 292 -4.07 -15.03 -3.06
N GLN A 293 -4.80 -13.98 -2.74
CA GLN A 293 -4.38 -12.89 -1.85
C GLN A 293 -5.59 -12.31 -1.12
N GLY A 294 -5.41 -11.77 0.08
CA GLY A 294 -6.47 -11.43 1.02
C GLY A 294 -7.60 -10.52 0.52
N ALA A 295 -7.36 -9.72 -0.50
CA ALA A 295 -8.33 -8.73 -0.98
C ALA A 295 -9.06 -9.10 -2.28
N LYS A 296 -8.71 -10.21 -2.93
CA LYS A 296 -9.31 -10.58 -4.25
C LYS A 296 -9.21 -12.06 -4.62
N THR A 297 -9.24 -12.96 -3.67
CA THR A 297 -9.22 -14.41 -3.92
C THR A 297 -10.46 -14.86 -4.69
N GLY A 298 -10.30 -15.77 -5.63
CA GLY A 298 -11.38 -16.25 -6.50
C GLY A 298 -11.64 -15.35 -7.72
N THR A 299 -10.86 -14.29 -7.88
CA THR A 299 -10.82 -13.46 -9.08
C THR A 299 -9.37 -13.20 -9.47
N GLY A 300 -9.11 -13.05 -10.75
CA GLY A 300 -7.75 -12.83 -11.25
C GLY A 300 -7.24 -11.40 -11.05
N GLY A 301 -5.95 -11.20 -11.35
CA GLY A 301 -5.35 -9.88 -11.46
C GLY A 301 -5.83 -9.14 -12.71
N HIS A 302 -5.89 -7.83 -12.62
CA HIS A 302 -6.25 -6.98 -13.76
C HIS A 302 -5.34 -5.75 -13.81
N LEU A 303 -4.55 -5.63 -14.88
CA LEU A 303 -3.80 -4.42 -15.21
C LEU A 303 -4.35 -3.87 -16.53
N PRO A 304 -4.89 -2.63 -16.55
CA PRO A 304 -5.44 -2.04 -17.78
C PRO A 304 -4.40 -1.95 -18.88
N GLY A 305 -4.81 -2.15 -20.14
CA GLY A 305 -3.92 -2.11 -21.30
C GLY A 305 -3.14 -0.80 -21.45
N ALA A 306 -3.74 0.32 -21.06
CA ALA A 306 -3.07 1.62 -21.04
C ALA A 306 -1.80 1.67 -20.14
N LYS A 307 -1.65 0.73 -19.19
CA LYS A 307 -0.44 0.57 -18.37
C LYS A 307 0.53 -0.47 -18.93
N VAL A 308 0.11 -1.31 -19.88
CA VAL A 308 0.94 -2.38 -20.46
C VAL A 308 1.65 -1.82 -21.68
N VAL A 309 2.68 -1.01 -21.44
CA VAL A 309 3.47 -0.34 -22.48
C VAL A 309 4.96 -0.42 -22.16
N GLY A 310 5.82 -0.34 -23.18
CA GLY A 310 7.27 -0.35 -23.05
C GLY A 310 7.75 -1.54 -22.22
N ARG A 311 8.59 -1.28 -21.23
CA ARG A 311 9.22 -2.31 -20.39
C ARG A 311 8.24 -3.22 -19.63
N ILE A 312 7.02 -2.73 -19.32
CA ILE A 312 5.99 -3.57 -18.69
C ILE A 312 5.50 -4.64 -19.66
N ALA A 313 5.27 -4.27 -20.92
CA ALA A 313 4.88 -5.21 -21.98
C ALA A 313 5.98 -6.26 -22.21
N GLU A 314 7.24 -5.84 -22.26
CA GLU A 314 8.41 -6.72 -22.39
C GLU A 314 8.49 -7.73 -21.23
N VAL A 315 8.53 -7.26 -19.99
CA VAL A 315 8.68 -8.10 -18.78
C VAL A 315 7.50 -9.06 -18.62
N ARG A 316 6.32 -8.67 -19.07
CA ARG A 316 5.11 -9.52 -19.00
C ARG A 316 4.95 -10.46 -20.19
N HIS A 317 5.78 -10.33 -21.21
CA HIS A 317 5.66 -11.01 -22.50
C HIS A 317 4.28 -10.78 -23.16
N LEU A 318 3.80 -9.53 -23.15
CA LEU A 318 2.52 -9.13 -23.74
C LEU A 318 2.72 -8.08 -24.83
N PRO A 319 1.88 -8.07 -25.88
CA PRO A 319 1.82 -6.96 -26.82
C PRO A 319 1.40 -5.65 -26.08
N GLU A 320 2.00 -4.53 -26.49
CA GLU A 320 1.63 -3.23 -25.95
C GLU A 320 0.14 -2.93 -26.11
N GLY A 321 -0.46 -2.30 -25.10
CA GLY A 321 -1.88 -1.95 -25.09
C GLY A 321 -2.82 -3.11 -24.73
N THR A 322 -2.30 -4.34 -24.63
CA THR A 322 -3.11 -5.50 -24.24
C THR A 322 -3.33 -5.52 -22.73
N PRO A 323 -4.58 -5.56 -22.23
CA PRO A 323 -4.82 -5.72 -20.79
C PRO A 323 -4.20 -7.01 -20.26
N ALA A 324 -3.47 -6.92 -19.15
CA ALA A 324 -2.94 -8.10 -18.46
C ALA A 324 -3.98 -8.60 -17.47
N VAL A 325 -4.72 -9.65 -17.85
CA VAL A 325 -5.76 -10.28 -17.05
C VAL A 325 -5.33 -11.68 -16.66
N SER A 326 -5.23 -11.94 -15.37
CA SER A 326 -4.98 -13.28 -14.85
C SER A 326 -6.30 -14.04 -14.72
N PRO A 327 -6.39 -15.31 -15.15
CA PRO A 327 -7.54 -16.15 -14.83
C PRO A 327 -7.67 -16.34 -13.30
N SER A 328 -8.87 -16.67 -12.84
CA SER A 328 -9.14 -16.94 -11.41
C SER A 328 -8.42 -18.18 -10.87
N ARG A 329 -7.96 -19.06 -11.74
CA ARG A 329 -7.16 -20.26 -11.44
C ARG A 329 -6.18 -20.53 -12.57
N PHE A 330 -5.20 -21.37 -12.32
CA PHE A 330 -4.37 -21.91 -13.39
C PHE A 330 -5.22 -22.76 -14.34
N VAL A 331 -5.08 -22.56 -15.64
CA VAL A 331 -5.85 -23.26 -16.65
C VAL A 331 -5.21 -24.61 -17.00
N ASP A 332 -3.89 -24.65 -16.95
CA ASP A 332 -3.03 -25.75 -17.35
C ASP A 332 -2.43 -26.57 -16.17
N LEU A 333 -2.58 -26.08 -14.95
CA LEU A 333 -2.24 -26.78 -13.72
C LEU A 333 -3.55 -27.03 -12.95
N ASP A 334 -4.27 -28.08 -13.31
CA ASP A 334 -5.63 -28.36 -12.84
C ASP A 334 -5.70 -29.47 -11.78
N SER A 335 -4.56 -30.03 -11.41
CA SER A 335 -4.46 -31.13 -10.43
C SER A 335 -3.23 -30.99 -9.52
N PRO A 336 -3.25 -31.57 -8.31
CA PRO A 336 -2.06 -31.65 -7.45
C PRO A 336 -0.85 -32.27 -8.16
N ALA A 337 -1.07 -33.28 -8.99
CA ALA A 337 0.00 -33.93 -9.74
C ALA A 337 0.70 -32.98 -10.73
N ALA A 338 -0.06 -32.11 -11.42
CA ALA A 338 0.51 -31.13 -12.33
C ALA A 338 1.38 -30.10 -11.61
N PHE A 339 0.98 -29.66 -10.41
CA PHE A 339 1.80 -28.80 -9.56
C PHE A 339 3.05 -29.52 -9.04
N ALA A 340 2.92 -30.77 -8.60
CA ALA A 340 4.05 -31.56 -8.14
C ALA A 340 5.09 -31.79 -9.25
N GLU A 341 4.65 -31.99 -10.48
CA GLU A 341 5.52 -32.09 -11.65
C GLU A 341 6.27 -30.77 -11.91
N LEU A 342 5.56 -29.63 -11.93
CA LEU A 342 6.18 -28.30 -12.04
C LEU A 342 7.22 -28.09 -10.93
N PHE A 343 6.90 -28.44 -9.71
CA PHE A 343 7.82 -28.31 -8.57
C PHE A 343 9.05 -29.21 -8.72
N GLY A 344 8.89 -30.40 -9.28
CA GLY A 344 10.00 -31.27 -9.66
C GLY A 344 10.95 -30.59 -10.64
N GLN A 345 10.41 -30.03 -11.73
CA GLN A 345 11.19 -29.29 -12.73
C GLN A 345 11.89 -28.05 -12.13
N VAL A 346 11.20 -27.30 -11.27
CA VAL A 346 11.78 -26.15 -10.56
C VAL A 346 12.94 -26.58 -9.65
N ARG A 347 12.77 -27.65 -8.85
CA ARG A 347 13.84 -28.17 -7.98
C ARG A 347 15.06 -28.62 -8.77
N GLU A 348 14.84 -29.38 -9.85
CA GLU A 348 15.91 -29.86 -10.73
C GLU A 348 16.69 -28.67 -11.34
N ARG A 349 15.96 -27.71 -11.94
CA ARG A 349 16.57 -26.60 -12.66
C ARG A 349 17.29 -25.62 -11.75
N SER A 350 16.74 -25.34 -10.56
CA SER A 350 17.30 -24.38 -9.60
C SER A 350 18.38 -24.96 -8.69
N GLY A 351 18.59 -26.27 -8.70
CA GLY A 351 19.43 -26.96 -7.75
C GLY A 351 18.81 -27.04 -6.33
N GLY A 352 17.48 -26.98 -6.24
CA GLY A 352 16.72 -27.24 -5.02
C GLY A 352 16.48 -26.02 -4.13
N ILE A 353 16.12 -24.87 -4.69
CA ILE A 353 15.63 -23.72 -3.91
C ILE A 353 14.30 -24.05 -3.22
N PRO A 354 13.91 -23.33 -2.14
CA PRO A 354 12.62 -23.50 -1.49
C PRO A 354 11.46 -23.22 -2.45
N ILE A 355 10.44 -24.07 -2.40
CA ILE A 355 9.21 -23.92 -3.17
C ILE A 355 8.04 -23.73 -2.22
N GLY A 356 7.21 -22.72 -2.46
CA GLY A 356 6.08 -22.36 -1.62
C GLY A 356 4.76 -22.18 -2.34
N ALA A 357 3.74 -21.95 -1.52
CA ALA A 357 2.42 -21.50 -1.95
C ALA A 357 2.06 -20.19 -1.26
N LYS A 358 1.54 -19.23 -2.02
CA LYS A 358 0.88 -18.06 -1.46
C LYS A 358 -0.62 -18.27 -1.46
N LEU A 359 -1.19 -18.30 -0.27
CA LEU A 359 -2.58 -18.56 0.01
C LEU A 359 -3.25 -17.33 0.62
N SER A 360 -4.50 -17.11 0.28
CA SER A 360 -5.38 -16.21 1.02
C SER A 360 -6.01 -16.99 2.19
N ALA A 361 -6.27 -16.32 3.30
CA ALA A 361 -6.91 -16.93 4.46
C ALA A 361 -8.40 -17.22 4.21
N GLN A 362 -8.70 -18.29 3.51
CA GLN A 362 -10.06 -18.77 3.20
C GLN A 362 -10.36 -20.08 3.95
N HIS A 363 -10.23 -21.20 3.30
CA HIS A 363 -10.36 -22.55 3.90
C HIS A 363 -8.99 -23.02 4.41
N ILE A 364 -8.45 -22.33 5.41
CA ILE A 364 -7.04 -22.32 5.80
C ILE A 364 -6.47 -23.73 5.96
N GLU A 365 -7.13 -24.59 6.71
CA GLU A 365 -6.66 -25.95 7.00
C GLU A 365 -6.61 -26.81 5.73
N ALA A 366 -7.67 -26.78 4.92
CA ALA A 366 -7.75 -27.55 3.69
C ALA A 366 -6.77 -27.03 2.62
N ASP A 367 -6.60 -25.72 2.54
CA ASP A 367 -5.63 -25.11 1.62
C ASP A 367 -4.18 -25.40 2.03
N LEU A 368 -3.91 -25.50 3.35
CA LEU A 368 -2.61 -25.95 3.86
C LEU A 368 -2.37 -27.42 3.54
N ASP A 369 -3.36 -28.32 3.75
CA ASP A 369 -3.25 -29.72 3.40
C ASP A 369 -2.91 -29.90 1.91
N ALA A 370 -3.58 -29.15 1.02
CA ALA A 370 -3.30 -29.16 -0.41
C ALA A 370 -1.88 -28.63 -0.73
N ALA A 371 -1.43 -27.58 -0.06
CA ALA A 371 -0.07 -27.06 -0.23
C ALA A 371 1.00 -28.08 0.20
N LEU A 372 0.75 -28.81 1.29
CA LEU A 372 1.63 -29.89 1.76
C LEU A 372 1.64 -31.07 0.78
N GLU A 373 0.48 -31.45 0.24
CA GLU A 373 0.34 -32.53 -0.74
C GLU A 373 1.16 -32.27 -2.01
N ILE A 374 1.15 -31.03 -2.52
CA ILE A 374 1.96 -30.66 -3.70
C ILE A 374 3.44 -30.43 -3.38
N GLY A 375 3.85 -30.54 -2.11
CA GLY A 375 5.25 -30.53 -1.68
C GLY A 375 5.83 -29.15 -1.45
N CYS A 376 5.08 -28.22 -0.88
CA CYS A 376 5.58 -26.91 -0.48
C CYS A 376 6.52 -26.99 0.73
N ASP A 377 7.65 -26.27 0.67
CA ASP A 377 8.62 -26.08 1.75
C ASP A 377 8.23 -24.89 2.64
N TYR A 378 7.42 -23.96 2.13
CA TYR A 378 6.90 -22.80 2.86
C TYR A 378 5.53 -22.34 2.35
N VAL A 379 4.80 -21.63 3.19
CA VAL A 379 3.52 -21.02 2.85
C VAL A 379 3.52 -19.54 3.24
N ILE A 380 3.05 -18.68 2.33
CA ILE A 380 2.76 -17.27 2.61
C ILE A 380 1.24 -17.14 2.78
N LEU A 381 0.79 -16.91 4.02
CA LEU A 381 -0.63 -16.76 4.35
C LEU A 381 -1.00 -15.27 4.37
N ASP A 382 -1.90 -14.87 3.47
CA ASP A 382 -2.39 -13.48 3.35
C ASP A 382 -3.80 -13.36 3.94
N GLY A 383 -3.89 -12.75 5.12
CA GLY A 383 -5.15 -12.54 5.82
C GLY A 383 -5.91 -11.28 5.37
N ARG A 384 -7.18 -11.18 5.77
CA ARG A 384 -7.96 -9.94 5.64
C ARG A 384 -7.33 -8.84 6.49
N GLY A 385 -6.90 -7.81 5.87
CA GLY A 385 -5.99 -6.76 6.34
C GLY A 385 -4.94 -6.51 5.28
N GLY A 386 -4.66 -7.53 4.45
CA GLY A 386 -3.94 -7.40 3.20
C GLY A 386 -4.66 -6.50 2.21
N GLY A 387 -3.90 -5.89 1.32
CA GLY A 387 -4.40 -4.96 0.33
C GLY A 387 -3.80 -5.22 -1.04
N THR A 388 -4.32 -4.50 -2.02
CA THR A 388 -3.80 -4.52 -3.39
C THR A 388 -3.91 -3.15 -4.02
N GLY A 389 -3.23 -2.90 -5.13
CA GLY A 389 -3.36 -1.65 -5.89
C GLY A 389 -4.76 -1.45 -6.46
N ALA A 390 -5.45 -2.54 -6.80
CA ALA A 390 -6.82 -2.52 -7.31
C ALA A 390 -7.55 -3.80 -6.89
N ALA A 391 -8.61 -3.66 -6.11
CA ALA A 391 -9.49 -4.76 -5.72
C ALA A 391 -10.95 -4.39 -5.97
N PRO A 392 -11.78 -5.31 -6.47
CA PRO A 392 -13.22 -5.13 -6.40
C PRO A 392 -13.63 -4.96 -4.94
N LEU A 393 -14.39 -3.92 -4.62
CA LEU A 393 -14.82 -3.63 -3.24
C LEU A 393 -15.62 -4.80 -2.65
N LEU A 394 -16.41 -5.45 -3.49
CA LEU A 394 -17.17 -6.65 -3.13
C LEU A 394 -16.28 -7.76 -2.54
N PHE A 395 -15.08 -7.93 -3.06
CA PHE A 395 -14.10 -8.92 -2.53
C PHE A 395 -13.34 -8.34 -1.35
N ARG A 396 -12.70 -7.18 -1.51
CA ARG A 396 -11.86 -6.57 -0.48
C ARG A 396 -12.57 -6.47 0.87
N ASP A 397 -13.85 -6.10 0.86
CA ASP A 397 -14.60 -5.77 2.07
C ASP A 397 -15.38 -6.96 2.65
N HIS A 398 -15.52 -8.08 1.93
CA HIS A 398 -16.41 -9.17 2.33
C HIS A 398 -15.80 -10.57 2.36
N ILE A 399 -14.54 -10.76 1.95
CA ILE A 399 -13.89 -12.07 1.95
C ILE A 399 -12.70 -12.14 2.91
N SER A 400 -12.18 -13.33 3.10
CA SER A 400 -10.99 -13.67 3.88
C SER A 400 -11.15 -13.56 5.40
N VAL A 401 -10.53 -14.49 6.09
CA VAL A 401 -10.39 -14.48 7.55
C VAL A 401 -9.38 -13.40 7.93
N PRO A 402 -9.63 -12.60 8.99
CA PRO A 402 -8.67 -11.63 9.48
C PRO A 402 -7.32 -12.27 9.84
N THR A 403 -6.23 -11.51 9.63
CA THR A 403 -4.85 -12.03 9.71
C THR A 403 -4.53 -12.67 11.06
N ILE A 404 -4.98 -12.10 12.18
CA ILE A 404 -4.69 -12.62 13.52
C ILE A 404 -5.27 -14.02 13.72
N PRO A 405 -6.58 -14.27 13.59
CA PRO A 405 -7.13 -15.62 13.73
C PRO A 405 -6.67 -16.57 12.62
N ALA A 406 -6.40 -16.06 11.42
CA ALA A 406 -5.89 -16.88 10.33
C ALA A 406 -4.54 -17.49 10.66
N LEU A 407 -3.61 -16.68 11.18
CA LEU A 407 -2.29 -17.12 11.61
C LEU A 407 -2.38 -18.17 12.72
N ALA A 408 -3.16 -17.89 13.78
CA ALA A 408 -3.33 -18.83 14.89
C ALA A 408 -3.91 -20.19 14.44
N ARG A 409 -4.87 -20.18 13.51
CA ARG A 409 -5.42 -21.40 12.91
C ARG A 409 -4.39 -22.16 12.09
N ALA A 410 -3.67 -21.45 11.22
CA ALA A 410 -2.65 -22.06 10.37
C ALA A 410 -1.54 -22.73 11.20
N ARG A 411 -0.98 -22.04 12.19
CA ARG A 411 0.05 -22.59 13.06
C ARG A 411 -0.45 -23.81 13.83
N ARG A 412 -1.61 -23.71 14.46
CA ARG A 412 -2.22 -24.86 15.17
C ARG A 412 -2.45 -26.06 14.26
N HIS A 413 -2.82 -25.84 13.00
CA HIS A 413 -3.02 -26.92 12.04
C HIS A 413 -1.69 -27.60 11.70
N LEU A 414 -0.65 -26.85 11.35
CA LEU A 414 0.67 -27.38 11.06
C LEU A 414 1.26 -28.14 12.27
N ASP A 415 1.08 -27.62 13.49
CA ASP A 415 1.53 -28.28 14.72
C ASP A 415 0.83 -29.63 14.95
N ARG A 416 -0.49 -29.70 14.71
CA ARG A 416 -1.25 -30.96 14.80
C ARG A 416 -0.79 -32.02 13.79
N LEU A 417 -0.31 -31.57 12.63
CA LEU A 417 0.25 -32.42 11.59
C LEU A 417 1.72 -32.80 11.85
N GLY A 418 2.36 -32.21 12.87
CA GLY A 418 3.80 -32.37 13.12
C GLY A 418 4.67 -31.72 12.05
N ARG A 419 4.16 -30.69 11.34
CA ARG A 419 4.83 -30.03 10.21
C ARG A 419 5.46 -28.70 10.62
N ALA A 420 6.24 -28.73 11.71
CA ALA A 420 7.07 -27.59 12.13
C ALA A 420 8.23 -27.28 11.15
N ASP A 421 8.48 -28.18 10.21
CA ASP A 421 9.47 -28.06 9.14
C ASP A 421 9.05 -27.12 8.01
N VAL A 422 7.74 -26.83 7.90
CA VAL A 422 7.21 -25.92 6.87
C VAL A 422 7.23 -24.49 7.39
N THR A 423 7.96 -23.62 6.70
CA THR A 423 8.04 -22.21 7.07
C THR A 423 6.69 -21.51 6.85
N LEU A 424 6.11 -20.95 7.90
CA LEU A 424 4.86 -20.19 7.84
C LEU A 424 5.17 -18.68 7.82
N VAL A 425 4.96 -18.08 6.67
CA VAL A 425 5.08 -16.63 6.49
C VAL A 425 3.69 -15.99 6.58
N VAL A 426 3.55 -14.92 7.33
CA VAL A 426 2.29 -14.17 7.41
C VAL A 426 2.41 -12.81 6.71
N THR A 427 1.34 -12.41 6.05
CA THR A 427 1.16 -11.05 5.50
C THR A 427 -0.29 -10.61 5.71
N GLY A 428 -0.57 -9.31 5.55
CA GLY A 428 -1.94 -8.78 5.67
C GLY A 428 -2.12 -7.80 6.81
N GLY A 429 -1.63 -6.58 6.64
CA GLY A 429 -1.98 -5.46 7.53
C GLY A 429 -1.01 -5.12 8.65
N LEU A 430 0.11 -5.80 8.80
CA LEU A 430 1.13 -5.51 9.80
C LEU A 430 1.84 -4.19 9.50
N ARG A 431 2.10 -3.36 10.53
CA ARG A 431 2.67 -2.01 10.39
C ARG A 431 3.71 -1.65 11.44
N HIS A 432 3.47 -2.03 12.69
CA HIS A 432 4.26 -1.63 13.84
C HIS A 432 5.18 -2.77 14.30
N PRO A 433 6.37 -2.52 14.86
CA PRO A 433 7.26 -3.57 15.38
C PRO A 433 6.56 -4.56 16.33
N ALA A 434 5.67 -4.05 17.19
CA ALA A 434 4.89 -4.91 18.08
C ALA A 434 3.90 -5.83 17.33
N ASP A 435 3.33 -5.42 16.19
CA ASP A 435 2.50 -6.31 15.37
C ASP A 435 3.33 -7.52 14.90
N MET A 436 4.60 -7.28 14.52
CA MET A 436 5.51 -8.29 13.99
C MET A 436 5.96 -9.27 15.08
N VAL A 437 6.30 -8.76 16.27
CA VAL A 437 6.59 -9.62 17.44
C VAL A 437 5.40 -10.50 17.81
N LYS A 438 4.19 -9.93 17.86
CA LYS A 438 2.97 -10.68 18.14
C LYS A 438 2.65 -11.71 17.06
N ALA A 439 2.99 -11.42 15.80
CA ALA A 439 2.86 -12.41 14.72
C ALA A 439 3.85 -13.57 14.86
N LEU A 440 5.11 -13.29 15.24
CA LEU A 440 6.08 -14.35 15.55
C LEU A 440 5.60 -15.19 16.75
N ALA A 441 5.12 -14.54 17.79
CA ALA A 441 4.58 -15.23 18.98
C ALA A 441 3.34 -16.07 18.68
N LEU A 442 2.51 -15.69 17.71
CA LEU A 442 1.39 -16.50 17.22
C LEU A 442 1.83 -17.62 16.27
N GLY A 443 3.13 -17.75 15.99
CA GLY A 443 3.71 -18.87 15.27
C GLY A 443 4.04 -18.60 13.80
N ALA A 444 4.19 -17.35 13.38
CA ALA A 444 4.84 -17.04 12.12
C ALA A 444 6.35 -17.22 12.24
N ASP A 445 7.00 -17.77 11.21
CA ASP A 445 8.45 -17.85 11.10
C ASP A 445 9.04 -16.59 10.46
N ALA A 446 8.25 -15.89 9.64
CA ALA A 446 8.59 -14.62 9.00
C ALA A 446 7.35 -13.79 8.68
N VAL A 447 7.57 -12.50 8.42
CA VAL A 447 6.53 -11.54 8.05
C VAL A 447 6.86 -10.90 6.70
N ALA A 448 5.92 -10.96 5.75
CA ALA A 448 6.04 -10.29 4.47
C ALA A 448 5.30 -8.93 4.47
N LEU A 449 6.00 -7.85 4.13
CA LEU A 449 5.53 -6.48 4.23
C LEU A 449 5.29 -5.86 2.86
N ALA A 450 4.04 -5.47 2.55
CA ALA A 450 3.71 -4.70 1.34
C ALA A 450 3.50 -3.21 1.67
N ASN A 451 2.37 -2.87 2.29
CA ASN A 451 2.02 -1.48 2.56
C ASN A 451 3.01 -0.76 3.48
N ALA A 452 3.57 -1.43 4.48
CA ALA A 452 4.59 -0.84 5.35
C ALA A 452 5.86 -0.51 4.55
N ALA A 453 6.29 -1.42 3.66
CA ALA A 453 7.46 -1.21 2.81
C ALA A 453 7.26 -0.04 1.83
N ILE A 454 6.10 0.04 1.15
CA ILE A 454 5.84 1.20 0.25
C ILE A 454 5.65 2.51 1.02
N GLN A 455 5.15 2.49 2.25
CA GLN A 455 5.10 3.67 3.12
C GLN A 455 6.50 4.12 3.51
N ALA A 456 7.40 3.18 3.82
CA ALA A 456 8.79 3.50 4.13
C ALA A 456 9.50 4.20 2.97
N ILE A 457 9.22 3.83 1.71
CA ILE A 457 9.80 4.50 0.53
C ILE A 457 9.09 5.81 0.15
N GLY A 458 8.03 6.23 0.86
CA GLY A 458 7.38 7.53 0.69
C GLY A 458 5.90 7.52 0.29
N CYS A 459 5.19 6.38 0.38
CA CYS A 459 3.75 6.35 0.12
C CYS A 459 2.99 7.15 1.20
N VAL A 460 2.17 8.09 0.77
CA VAL A 460 1.36 8.96 1.64
C VAL A 460 -0.04 8.41 1.96
N GLY A 461 -0.33 7.16 1.59
CA GLY A 461 -1.58 6.49 1.93
C GLY A 461 -2.83 7.00 1.19
N MET A 462 -2.66 7.66 0.06
CA MET A 462 -3.72 8.34 -0.68
C MET A 462 -4.81 7.44 -1.28
N ARG A 463 -4.57 6.13 -1.33
CA ARG A 463 -5.50 5.12 -1.87
C ARG A 463 -5.90 5.29 -3.33
N ALA A 464 -5.01 5.85 -4.15
CA ALA A 464 -5.21 6.09 -5.58
C ALA A 464 -4.37 5.16 -6.48
N CYS A 465 -3.94 4.01 -5.97
CA CYS A 465 -3.06 3.10 -6.69
C CYS A 465 -3.69 2.53 -7.97
N ASN A 466 -5.03 2.45 -8.03
CA ASN A 466 -5.78 1.98 -9.20
C ASN A 466 -5.90 3.01 -10.33
N THR A 467 -5.63 4.30 -10.06
CA THR A 467 -5.90 5.39 -11.01
C THR A 467 -4.75 5.70 -11.97
N ASN A 468 -3.55 5.17 -11.73
CA ASN A 468 -2.30 5.54 -12.41
C ASN A 468 -1.78 6.95 -12.08
N ASN A 469 -2.38 7.64 -11.11
CA ASN A 469 -2.05 9.03 -10.76
C ASN A 469 -1.42 9.14 -9.36
N CYS A 470 -0.60 8.18 -8.95
CA CYS A 470 0.07 8.23 -7.66
C CYS A 470 1.03 9.42 -7.59
N PRO A 471 0.79 10.42 -6.70
CA PRO A 471 1.54 11.69 -6.71
C PRO A 471 3.00 11.55 -6.29
N VAL A 472 3.34 10.45 -5.63
CA VAL A 472 4.71 10.17 -5.14
C VAL A 472 5.49 9.19 -6.01
N GLY A 473 4.99 8.87 -7.21
CA GLY A 473 5.72 8.07 -8.19
C GLY A 473 5.74 6.55 -7.95
N ILE A 474 5.03 6.04 -6.92
CA ILE A 474 5.11 4.62 -6.54
C ILE A 474 4.18 3.74 -7.38
N ALA A 475 2.88 4.08 -7.47
CA ALA A 475 1.88 3.25 -8.15
C ALA A 475 1.36 3.94 -9.43
N THR A 476 2.26 4.36 -10.28
CA THR A 476 1.99 5.06 -11.53
C THR A 476 3.00 4.67 -12.59
N GLN A 477 2.59 4.79 -13.86
CA GLN A 477 3.48 4.62 -15.01
C GLN A 477 3.72 5.94 -15.76
N GLN A 478 3.18 7.06 -15.27
CA GLN A 478 3.39 8.39 -15.86
C GLN A 478 4.81 8.88 -15.57
N PRO A 479 5.64 9.20 -16.59
CA PRO A 479 7.07 9.51 -16.38
C PRO A 479 7.31 10.68 -15.43
N HIS A 480 6.50 11.74 -15.54
CA HIS A 480 6.64 12.94 -14.68
C HIS A 480 6.29 12.69 -13.21
N LEU A 481 5.43 11.70 -12.92
CA LEU A 481 5.15 11.28 -11.56
C LEU A 481 6.20 10.30 -11.05
N ARG A 482 6.64 9.35 -11.88
CA ARG A 482 7.72 8.39 -11.55
C ARG A 482 9.00 9.12 -11.14
N ALA A 483 9.37 10.19 -11.85
CA ALA A 483 10.54 11.01 -11.57
C ALA A 483 10.54 11.67 -10.16
N ARG A 484 9.40 11.68 -9.47
CA ARG A 484 9.29 12.21 -8.09
C ARG A 484 9.84 11.27 -7.02
N LEU A 485 10.06 9.99 -7.34
CA LEU A 485 10.58 9.02 -6.39
C LEU A 485 12.12 8.94 -6.50
N PRO A 486 12.87 9.50 -5.54
CA PRO A 486 14.33 9.42 -5.53
C PRO A 486 14.77 8.03 -5.06
N VAL A 487 15.20 7.17 -5.99
CA VAL A 487 15.48 5.74 -5.76
C VAL A 487 16.47 5.52 -4.62
N ASP A 488 17.60 6.25 -4.60
CA ASP A 488 18.64 6.06 -3.58
C ASP A 488 18.16 6.41 -2.17
N GLU A 489 17.45 7.54 -2.05
CA GLU A 489 16.88 7.97 -0.77
C GLU A 489 15.76 7.02 -0.31
N ALA A 490 14.89 6.61 -1.21
CA ALA A 490 13.80 5.68 -0.93
C ALA A 490 14.32 4.32 -0.48
N ALA A 491 15.36 3.79 -1.13
CA ALA A 491 16.03 2.56 -0.72
C ALA A 491 16.65 2.69 0.69
N ALA A 492 17.36 3.78 0.95
CA ALA A 492 17.95 4.03 2.26
C ALA A 492 16.87 4.17 3.36
N ARG A 493 15.72 4.77 3.07
CA ARG A 493 14.57 4.85 4.00
C ARG A 493 14.03 3.47 4.34
N LEU A 494 13.85 2.59 3.36
CA LEU A 494 13.38 1.22 3.61
C LEU A 494 14.40 0.43 4.43
N GLY A 495 15.68 0.49 4.07
CA GLY A 495 16.74 -0.16 4.83
C GLY A 495 16.72 0.26 6.31
N ARG A 496 16.68 1.58 6.59
CA ARG A 496 16.56 2.10 7.95
C ARG A 496 15.28 1.65 8.66
N PHE A 497 14.14 1.64 7.97
CA PHE A 497 12.87 1.18 8.54
C PHE A 497 12.95 -0.29 8.97
N LEU A 498 13.46 -1.16 8.12
CA LEU A 498 13.58 -2.59 8.41
C LEU A 498 14.58 -2.85 9.56
N THR A 499 15.74 -2.21 9.53
CA THR A 499 16.77 -2.34 10.59
C THR A 499 16.24 -1.82 11.93
N ALA A 500 15.67 -0.61 11.97
CA ALA A 500 15.12 -0.04 13.19
C ALA A 500 13.93 -0.85 13.73
N THR A 501 13.07 -1.37 12.85
CA THR A 501 11.96 -2.26 13.22
C THR A 501 12.49 -3.52 13.90
N THR A 502 13.50 -4.17 13.32
CA THR A 502 14.12 -5.37 13.89
C THR A 502 14.80 -5.08 15.23
N GLU A 503 15.48 -3.95 15.37
CA GLU A 503 16.06 -3.58 16.66
C GLU A 503 15.01 -3.38 17.74
N LEU A 504 13.87 -2.75 17.42
CA LEU A 504 12.75 -2.63 18.36
C LEU A 504 12.09 -3.99 18.70
N MET A 505 12.11 -4.95 17.76
CA MET A 505 11.71 -6.33 18.06
C MET A 505 12.70 -7.00 19.01
N CYS A 506 14.01 -6.75 18.86
CA CYS A 506 15.04 -7.24 19.77
C CYS A 506 14.91 -6.63 21.18
N VAL A 507 14.48 -5.37 21.32
CA VAL A 507 14.16 -4.77 22.63
C VAL A 507 13.07 -5.58 23.34
N LEU A 508 12.00 -5.93 22.64
CA LEU A 508 10.93 -6.78 23.20
C LEU A 508 11.43 -8.20 23.53
N ALA A 509 12.29 -8.77 22.69
CA ALA A 509 12.88 -10.09 22.94
C ALA A 509 13.74 -10.07 24.23
N ARG A 510 14.60 -9.07 24.41
CA ARG A 510 15.38 -8.89 25.64
C ARG A 510 14.47 -8.77 26.86
N ALA A 511 13.42 -7.96 26.76
CA ALA A 511 12.43 -7.80 27.84
C ALA A 511 11.70 -9.10 28.19
N CYS A 512 11.52 -10.01 27.22
CA CYS A 512 10.94 -11.34 27.44
C CYS A 512 11.98 -12.40 27.87
N GLY A 513 13.28 -12.06 27.87
CA GLY A 513 14.36 -13.01 28.20
C GLY A 513 14.70 -13.96 27.05
N HIS A 514 14.40 -13.58 25.81
CA HIS A 514 14.67 -14.36 24.60
C HIS A 514 16.00 -13.96 23.96
N ARG A 515 16.76 -14.96 23.52
CA ARG A 515 18.05 -14.77 22.85
C ARG A 515 17.95 -14.77 21.33
N HIS A 516 16.76 -15.08 20.81
CA HIS A 516 16.48 -15.06 19.39
C HIS A 516 15.02 -14.65 19.13
N LEU A 517 14.73 -13.95 18.02
CA LEU A 517 13.35 -13.58 17.66
C LEU A 517 12.43 -14.81 17.43
N ARG A 518 13.00 -15.96 17.04
CA ARG A 518 12.25 -17.23 16.92
C ARG A 518 11.81 -17.83 18.24
N ASP A 519 12.32 -17.33 19.38
CA ASP A 519 11.97 -17.84 20.70
C ASP A 519 10.61 -17.33 21.19
N PHE A 520 10.04 -16.32 20.51
CA PHE A 520 8.70 -15.87 20.80
C PHE A 520 7.67 -16.98 20.58
N ALA A 521 6.78 -17.18 21.54
CA ALA A 521 5.74 -18.19 21.51
C ALA A 521 4.40 -17.66 22.05
N ALA A 522 3.33 -18.42 21.89
CA ALA A 522 1.99 -18.00 22.28
C ALA A 522 1.84 -17.73 23.79
N ASP A 523 2.70 -18.32 24.62
CA ASP A 523 2.74 -18.08 26.06
C ASP A 523 3.42 -16.75 26.45
N ASP A 524 4.06 -16.06 25.51
CA ASP A 524 4.50 -14.67 25.67
C ASP A 524 3.36 -13.67 25.42
N LEU A 525 2.14 -14.14 25.09
CA LEU A 525 1.00 -13.28 24.80
C LEU A 525 -0.13 -13.47 25.79
N THR A 526 -0.87 -12.37 26.01
CA THR A 526 -2.16 -12.38 26.68
C THR A 526 -3.12 -11.40 25.99
N THR A 527 -4.41 -11.54 26.27
CA THR A 527 -5.43 -10.59 25.80
C THR A 527 -6.54 -10.42 26.82
N PHE A 528 -7.03 -9.20 27.01
CA PHE A 528 -8.23 -8.91 27.78
C PHE A 528 -9.51 -8.94 26.93
N ASP A 529 -9.36 -9.05 25.60
CA ASP A 529 -10.49 -9.21 24.68
C ASP A 529 -10.93 -10.68 24.62
N ARG A 530 -12.20 -10.95 24.95
CA ARG A 530 -12.75 -12.32 25.00
C ARG A 530 -12.86 -12.95 23.61
N ASP A 531 -13.26 -12.16 22.62
CA ASP A 531 -13.42 -12.65 21.26
C ASP A 531 -12.05 -13.02 20.68
N LEU A 532 -11.05 -12.18 20.95
CA LEU A 532 -9.69 -12.45 20.50
C LEU A 532 -9.07 -13.68 21.18
N HIS A 533 -9.34 -13.89 22.47
CA HIS A 533 -8.99 -15.13 23.18
C HIS A 533 -9.58 -16.36 22.47
N HIS A 534 -10.87 -16.34 22.14
CA HIS A 534 -11.54 -17.45 21.45
C HIS A 534 -11.03 -17.63 20.01
N LEU A 535 -10.76 -16.53 19.30
CA LEU A 535 -10.27 -16.56 17.92
C LEU A 535 -8.84 -17.09 17.77
N THR A 536 -7.99 -16.89 18.80
CA THR A 536 -6.55 -17.19 18.72
C THR A 536 -6.11 -18.32 19.66
N GLY A 537 -6.81 -18.50 20.77
CA GLY A 537 -6.37 -19.37 21.86
C GLY A 537 -5.29 -18.75 22.75
N VAL A 538 -4.94 -17.49 22.55
CA VAL A 538 -4.05 -16.72 23.46
C VAL A 538 -4.69 -16.62 24.84
N ALA A 539 -3.89 -16.75 25.89
CA ALA A 539 -4.37 -16.74 27.27
C ALA A 539 -5.18 -15.48 27.61
N TYR A 540 -6.35 -15.68 28.23
CA TYR A 540 -7.16 -14.59 28.72
C TYR A 540 -6.54 -13.95 29.96
N ALA A 541 -6.41 -12.63 29.98
CA ALA A 541 -5.78 -11.88 31.06
C ALA A 541 -6.62 -11.80 32.35
N GLY A 542 -7.92 -12.14 32.27
CA GLY A 542 -8.82 -12.16 33.41
C GLY A 542 -8.77 -13.49 34.19
N VAL A 543 -9.44 -13.52 35.33
CA VAL A 543 -9.64 -14.74 36.10
C VAL A 543 -10.64 -15.62 35.36
N LEU A 544 -10.23 -16.83 34.99
CA LEU A 544 -11.15 -17.84 34.48
C LEU A 544 -11.96 -18.43 35.66
N PRO A 545 -13.29 -18.64 35.51
CA PRO A 545 -14.14 -19.18 36.57
C PRO A 545 -13.78 -20.61 36.96
#